data_9a92a5df5b86694178ab39f3fd2eb5ab
#
_entry.id   9a92a5df5b86694178ab39f3fd2eb5ab
#
_cell.length_a   1.000
_cell.length_b   1.000
_cell.length_c   1.000
_cell.angle_alpha   90.00
_cell.angle_beta   90.00
_cell.angle_gamma   90.00
#
_symmetry.space_group_name_H-M   'P 1'
#
loop_
_entity.id
_entity.type
_entity.pdbx_description
1 polymer ?
#
loop_
_entity_poly.entity_id
_entity_poly.type
_entity_poly.pdbx_seq_one_letter_code
_entity_poly.pdbx_strand_id
1 'polypeptide(L)'
;QLYLCMLAEWLLAETGGTMVQINTDGLTMLVPKEKRAVYDATCKKWEAHTGLELEAVDYREMHIRDVNSYIAVTTKGKIKRIGAYTYETPMENPGKPERGWHKDHSALVIPRAAEAAMVHGKDVAEFIMNYRDPFAFMLSIKVPRSSTLRWGDERVQNVCRYYVSTRGKPLTKSMP
;
A
#
# COMPACT_ATOMS: atom_id res chain seq x y z
N GLN A 1 18.39 3.29 -12.02
CA GLN A 1 17.34 2.75 -12.90
C GLN A 1 17.92 1.86 -14.01
N LEU A 2 18.90 2.32 -14.80
CA LEU A 2 19.51 1.49 -15.88
C LEU A 2 20.08 0.17 -15.35
N TYR A 3 20.70 0.16 -14.18
CA TYR A 3 21.22 -1.06 -13.57
C TYR A 3 20.11 -2.06 -13.21
N LEU A 4 18.91 -1.60 -12.82
CA LEU A 4 17.77 -2.49 -12.60
C LEU A 4 17.21 -3.08 -13.90
N CYS A 5 17.21 -2.28 -15.00
CA CYS A 5 16.85 -2.82 -16.32
C CYS A 5 17.85 -3.91 -16.76
N MET A 6 19.14 -3.69 -16.56
CA MET A 6 20.18 -4.69 -16.84
C MET A 6 19.97 -5.97 -16.00
N LEU A 7 19.65 -5.83 -14.70
CA LEU A 7 19.34 -6.99 -13.85
C LEU A 7 18.12 -7.74 -14.37
N ALA A 8 17.07 -7.02 -14.77
CA ALA A 8 15.84 -7.63 -15.31
C ALA A 8 16.14 -8.43 -16.58
N GLU A 9 16.93 -7.89 -17.51
CA GLU A 9 17.33 -8.58 -18.74
C GLU A 9 18.15 -9.85 -18.44
N TRP A 10 19.13 -9.75 -17.53
CA TRP A 10 19.94 -10.92 -17.14
C TRP A 10 19.08 -12.00 -16.49
N LEU A 11 18.20 -11.62 -15.54
CA LEU A 11 17.34 -12.57 -14.85
C LEU A 11 16.36 -13.27 -15.81
N LEU A 12 15.75 -12.52 -16.74
CA LEU A 12 14.86 -13.10 -17.75
C LEU A 12 15.58 -14.09 -18.65
N ALA A 13 16.77 -13.72 -19.13
CA ALA A 13 17.57 -14.58 -20.02
C ALA A 13 18.05 -15.85 -19.33
N GLU A 14 18.54 -15.77 -18.09
CA GLU A 14 19.15 -16.89 -17.39
C GLU A 14 18.11 -17.83 -16.75
N THR A 15 17.00 -17.28 -16.25
CA THR A 15 16.01 -18.09 -15.52
C THR A 15 14.83 -18.53 -16.36
N GLY A 16 14.49 -17.82 -17.43
CA GLY A 16 13.25 -18.01 -18.18
C GLY A 16 12.00 -17.68 -17.35
N GLY A 17 12.17 -16.91 -16.26
CA GLY A 17 11.08 -16.50 -15.38
C GLY A 17 10.20 -15.41 -16.00
N THR A 18 9.19 -14.99 -15.26
CA THR A 18 8.26 -13.94 -15.70
C THR A 18 8.42 -12.69 -14.85
N MET A 19 8.65 -11.54 -15.48
CA MET A 19 8.67 -10.26 -14.79
C MET A 19 7.24 -9.85 -14.39
N VAL A 20 7.03 -9.61 -13.08
CA VAL A 20 5.74 -9.21 -12.52
C VAL A 20 5.63 -7.70 -12.48
N GLN A 21 6.66 -7.03 -11.96
CA GLN A 21 6.74 -5.57 -11.91
C GLN A 21 8.20 -5.10 -11.81
N ILE A 22 8.46 -3.90 -12.31
CA ILE A 22 9.70 -3.14 -12.11
C ILE A 22 9.29 -1.73 -11.71
N ASN A 23 9.96 -1.18 -10.70
CA ASN A 23 9.82 0.22 -10.32
C ASN A 23 11.21 0.89 -10.21
N THR A 24 11.30 2.07 -9.61
CA THR A 24 12.56 2.81 -9.48
C THR A 24 13.61 2.11 -8.62
N ASP A 25 13.18 1.29 -7.66
CA ASP A 25 14.00 0.81 -6.56
C ASP A 25 14.11 -0.73 -6.51
N GLY A 26 13.34 -1.42 -7.34
CA GLY A 26 13.34 -2.88 -7.32
C GLY A 26 12.55 -3.53 -8.43
N LEU A 27 12.67 -4.83 -8.51
CA LEU A 27 11.92 -5.69 -9.42
C LEU A 27 11.32 -6.88 -8.66
N THR A 28 10.23 -7.39 -9.18
CA THR A 28 9.61 -8.63 -8.70
C THR A 28 9.35 -9.56 -9.88
N MET A 29 9.73 -10.81 -9.75
CA MET A 29 9.51 -11.80 -10.80
C MET A 29 9.08 -13.15 -10.25
N LEU A 30 8.43 -13.95 -11.08
CA LEU A 30 8.16 -15.35 -10.84
C LEU A 30 9.32 -16.15 -11.44
N VAL A 31 9.97 -16.94 -10.59
CA VAL A 31 11.11 -17.78 -10.98
C VAL A 31 10.71 -19.25 -10.79
N PRO A 32 10.91 -20.13 -11.80
CA PRO A 32 10.74 -21.56 -11.60
C PRO A 32 11.60 -22.05 -10.43
N LYS A 33 11.06 -22.95 -9.61
CA LYS A 33 11.74 -23.40 -8.39
C LYS A 33 13.11 -24.01 -8.68
N GLU A 34 13.23 -24.77 -9.77
CA GLU A 34 14.46 -25.37 -10.25
C GLU A 34 15.51 -24.36 -10.73
N LYS A 35 15.10 -23.11 -11.00
CA LYS A 35 15.97 -22.02 -11.42
C LYS A 35 16.40 -21.09 -10.29
N ARG A 36 16.03 -21.39 -9.04
CA ARG A 36 16.36 -20.55 -7.89
C ARG A 36 17.87 -20.32 -7.75
N ALA A 37 18.68 -21.36 -7.87
CA ALA A 37 20.13 -21.23 -7.78
C ALA A 37 20.71 -20.34 -8.90
N VAL A 38 20.14 -20.41 -10.11
CA VAL A 38 20.52 -19.55 -11.23
C VAL A 38 20.16 -18.10 -10.94
N TYR A 39 18.97 -17.86 -10.40
CA TYR A 39 18.53 -16.52 -9.97
C TYR A 39 19.50 -15.92 -8.96
N ASP A 40 19.81 -16.65 -7.88
CA ASP A 40 20.72 -16.19 -6.83
C ASP A 40 22.13 -15.89 -7.37
N ALA A 41 22.66 -16.77 -8.27
CA ALA A 41 23.94 -16.55 -8.92
C ALA A 41 23.95 -15.32 -9.83
N THR A 42 22.86 -15.09 -10.59
CA THR A 42 22.73 -13.91 -11.46
C THR A 42 22.66 -12.63 -10.63
N CYS A 43 21.95 -12.62 -9.51
CA CYS A 43 21.94 -11.51 -8.57
C CYS A 43 23.33 -11.18 -8.03
N LYS A 44 24.09 -12.20 -7.61
CA LYS A 44 25.48 -12.03 -7.14
C LYS A 44 26.42 -11.52 -8.21
N LYS A 45 26.29 -12.02 -9.44
CA LYS A 45 27.04 -11.50 -10.61
C LYS A 45 26.76 -10.01 -10.84
N TRP A 46 25.49 -9.63 -10.73
CA TRP A 46 25.07 -8.23 -10.89
C TRP A 46 25.63 -7.35 -9.77
N GLU A 47 25.56 -7.78 -8.49
CA GLU A 47 26.14 -7.07 -7.35
C GLU A 47 27.64 -6.84 -7.55
N ALA A 48 28.37 -7.88 -7.97
CA ALA A 48 29.79 -7.79 -8.24
C ALA A 48 30.12 -6.81 -9.40
N HIS A 49 29.26 -6.76 -10.42
CA HIS A 49 29.43 -5.88 -11.57
C HIS A 49 29.14 -4.40 -11.25
N THR A 50 28.14 -4.15 -10.41
CA THR A 50 27.66 -2.78 -10.14
C THR A 50 28.22 -2.16 -8.86
N GLY A 51 28.72 -2.99 -7.94
CA GLY A 51 29.09 -2.56 -6.59
C GLY A 51 27.89 -2.22 -5.68
N LEU A 52 26.66 -2.54 -6.11
CA LEU A 52 25.42 -2.34 -5.34
C LEU A 52 24.99 -3.63 -4.68
N GLU A 53 24.31 -3.53 -3.54
CA GLU A 53 23.74 -4.67 -2.83
C GLU A 53 22.23 -4.79 -3.11
N LEU A 54 21.75 -6.03 -3.22
CA LEU A 54 20.34 -6.35 -3.41
C LEU A 54 19.74 -6.90 -2.11
N GLU A 55 18.62 -6.32 -1.68
CA GLU A 55 17.78 -6.93 -0.66
C GLU A 55 16.73 -7.82 -1.34
N ALA A 56 16.77 -9.14 -1.07
CA ALA A 56 15.84 -10.09 -1.62
C ALA A 56 14.74 -10.45 -0.61
N VAL A 57 13.50 -10.41 -1.04
CA VAL A 57 12.33 -10.83 -0.25
C VAL A 57 11.50 -11.82 -1.05
N ASP A 58 11.26 -13.00 -0.48
CA ASP A 58 10.41 -14.01 -1.09
C ASP A 58 8.95 -13.81 -0.66
N TYR A 59 8.06 -13.75 -1.64
CA TYR A 59 6.62 -13.65 -1.44
C TYR A 59 5.93 -14.99 -1.74
N ARG A 60 4.95 -15.33 -0.90
CA ARG A 60 4.05 -16.46 -1.15
C ARG A 60 2.95 -16.06 -2.13
N GLU A 61 2.47 -14.85 -2.03
CA GLU A 61 1.40 -14.29 -2.85
C GLU A 61 1.51 -12.76 -2.94
N MET A 62 1.03 -12.21 -4.05
CA MET A 62 0.93 -10.76 -4.26
C MET A 62 -0.38 -10.45 -4.97
N HIS A 63 -1.09 -9.44 -4.45
CA HIS A 63 -2.31 -8.87 -5.01
C HIS A 63 -1.98 -7.46 -5.52
N ILE A 64 -1.80 -7.33 -6.81
CA ILE A 64 -1.28 -6.12 -7.45
C ILE A 64 -2.42 -5.37 -8.12
N ARG A 65 -2.67 -4.13 -7.70
CA ARG A 65 -3.51 -3.19 -8.42
C ARG A 65 -2.70 -2.42 -9.48
N ASP A 66 -1.56 -1.93 -9.07
CA ASP A 66 -0.57 -1.22 -9.89
C ASP A 66 0.80 -1.30 -9.20
N VAL A 67 1.87 -0.80 -9.86
CA VAL A 67 3.24 -0.91 -9.34
C VAL A 67 3.46 -0.19 -8.00
N ASN A 68 2.60 0.79 -7.67
CA ASN A 68 2.66 1.57 -6.44
C ASN A 68 1.57 1.19 -5.42
N SER A 69 0.73 0.21 -5.73
CA SER A 69 -0.39 -0.18 -4.87
C SER A 69 -0.60 -1.69 -4.93
N TYR A 70 -0.12 -2.40 -3.91
CA TYR A 70 -0.24 -3.86 -3.80
C TYR A 70 -0.22 -4.32 -2.35
N ILE A 71 -0.75 -5.53 -2.12
CA ILE A 71 -0.59 -6.31 -0.89
C ILE A 71 0.26 -7.52 -1.24
N ALA A 72 1.29 -7.79 -0.45
CA ALA A 72 2.13 -8.97 -0.61
C ALA A 72 2.31 -9.70 0.72
N VAL A 73 2.27 -11.02 0.67
CA VAL A 73 2.50 -11.87 1.83
C VAL A 73 3.82 -12.60 1.65
N THR A 74 4.76 -12.36 2.55
CA THR A 74 6.06 -13.05 2.51
C THR A 74 5.90 -14.54 2.84
N THR A 75 6.88 -15.34 2.48
CA THR A 75 6.94 -16.76 2.86
C THR A 75 6.93 -16.98 4.37
N LYS A 76 7.34 -15.97 5.17
CA LYS A 76 7.28 -15.96 6.63
C LYS A 76 5.92 -15.47 7.19
N GLY A 77 4.93 -15.19 6.34
CA GLY A 77 3.59 -14.74 6.73
C GLY A 77 3.46 -13.26 7.05
N LYS A 78 4.51 -12.44 6.90
CA LYS A 78 4.43 -10.99 7.08
C LYS A 78 3.68 -10.37 5.90
N ILE A 79 2.71 -9.49 6.18
CA ILE A 79 1.95 -8.76 5.17
C ILE A 79 2.61 -7.41 4.91
N LYS A 80 2.93 -7.13 3.64
CA LYS A 80 3.45 -5.84 3.16
C LYS A 80 2.33 -5.11 2.42
N ARG A 81 2.07 -3.88 2.82
CA ARG A 81 1.00 -3.02 2.28
C ARG A 81 1.61 -1.79 1.65
N ILE A 82 1.35 -1.57 0.37
CA ILE A 82 1.94 -0.46 -0.39
C ILE A 82 0.84 0.37 -1.05
N GLY A 83 1.05 1.69 -1.03
CA GLY A 83 0.18 2.67 -1.70
C GLY A 83 -1.24 2.69 -1.12
N ALA A 84 -2.24 2.51 -1.98
CA ALA A 84 -3.66 2.56 -1.59
C ALA A 84 -4.08 1.55 -0.51
N TYR A 85 -3.27 0.51 -0.28
CA TYR A 85 -3.54 -0.51 0.73
C TYR A 85 -2.82 -0.25 2.06
N THR A 86 -2.08 0.87 2.17
CA THR A 86 -1.30 1.18 3.38
C THR A 86 -2.21 1.53 4.54
N TYR A 87 -2.04 0.83 5.65
CA TYR A 87 -2.51 1.21 6.98
C TYR A 87 -1.59 0.61 8.03
N GLU A 88 -1.55 1.20 9.22
CA GLU A 88 -0.72 0.73 10.31
C GLU A 88 -1.56 -0.05 11.33
N THR A 89 -1.00 -1.10 11.88
CA THR A 89 -1.58 -1.84 13.00
C THR A 89 -0.74 -1.63 14.26
N PRO A 90 -1.33 -1.70 15.47
CA PRO A 90 -0.57 -1.59 16.72
C PRO A 90 0.54 -2.65 16.85
N MET A 91 0.35 -3.82 16.27
CA MET A 91 1.35 -4.90 16.27
C MET A 91 2.59 -4.58 15.43
N GLU A 92 2.40 -3.81 14.33
CA GLU A 92 3.50 -3.44 13.43
C GLU A 92 4.30 -2.23 13.92
N ASN A 93 3.68 -1.41 14.76
CA ASN A 93 4.30 -0.22 15.34
C ASN A 93 4.02 -0.12 16.86
N PRO A 94 4.56 -1.03 17.66
CA PRO A 94 4.37 -0.99 19.11
C PRO A 94 4.93 0.33 19.68
N GLY A 95 4.13 1.01 20.50
CA GLY A 95 4.49 2.29 21.11
C GLY A 95 4.27 3.54 20.27
N LYS A 96 3.88 3.41 18.99
CA LYS A 96 3.35 4.55 18.22
C LYS A 96 1.84 4.64 18.39
N PRO A 97 1.29 5.86 18.48
CA PRO A 97 -0.16 6.00 18.48
C PRO A 97 -0.71 5.35 17.20
N GLU A 98 -1.72 4.51 17.37
CA GLU A 98 -2.40 3.78 16.28
C GLU A 98 -2.82 4.71 15.13
N ARG A 99 -2.96 6.00 15.42
CA ARG A 99 -3.42 7.03 14.50
C ARG A 99 -2.55 8.27 14.59
N GLY A 100 -1.69 8.45 13.62
CA GLY A 100 -1.10 9.77 13.39
C GLY A 100 -2.18 10.73 12.87
N TRP A 101 -2.80 11.50 13.76
CA TRP A 101 -3.90 12.41 13.41
C TRP A 101 -3.58 13.42 12.31
N HIS A 102 -2.30 13.70 12.09
CA HIS A 102 -1.79 14.58 11.04
C HIS A 102 -1.74 13.91 9.65
N LYS A 103 -1.82 12.59 9.59
CA LYS A 103 -1.82 11.82 8.33
C LYS A 103 -3.24 11.74 7.77
N ASP A 104 -3.34 11.62 6.46
CA ASP A 104 -4.61 11.33 5.81
C ASP A 104 -4.94 9.84 5.99
N HIS A 105 -5.88 9.57 6.87
CA HIS A 105 -6.42 8.25 7.13
C HIS A 105 -7.88 8.17 6.66
N SER A 106 -8.16 8.67 5.46
CA SER A 106 -9.50 8.61 4.85
C SER A 106 -9.89 7.19 4.54
N ALA A 107 -11.12 6.81 4.95
CA ALA A 107 -11.76 5.55 4.59
C ALA A 107 -10.88 4.29 4.80
N LEU A 108 -10.26 4.17 5.98
CA LEU A 108 -9.41 3.02 6.32
C LEU A 108 -10.11 1.67 6.23
N VAL A 109 -11.44 1.66 6.27
CA VAL A 109 -12.23 0.44 6.03
C VAL A 109 -11.94 -0.19 4.67
N ILE A 110 -11.59 0.63 3.64
CA ILE A 110 -11.30 0.16 2.28
C ILE A 110 -10.07 -0.75 2.24
N PRO A 111 -8.85 -0.29 2.62
CA PRO A 111 -7.67 -1.16 2.60
C PRO A 111 -7.79 -2.36 3.56
N ARG A 112 -8.48 -2.21 4.68
CA ARG A 112 -8.73 -3.31 5.62
C ARG A 112 -9.67 -4.38 5.05
N ALA A 113 -10.76 -3.96 4.38
CA ALA A 113 -11.67 -4.89 3.71
C ALA A 113 -10.99 -5.58 2.51
N ALA A 114 -10.18 -4.85 1.75
CA ALA A 114 -9.41 -5.40 0.65
C ALA A 114 -8.45 -6.50 1.13
N GLU A 115 -7.68 -6.26 2.20
CA GLU A 115 -6.83 -7.29 2.78
C GLU A 115 -7.61 -8.48 3.32
N ALA A 116 -8.71 -8.22 4.03
CA ALA A 116 -9.58 -9.27 4.55
C ALA A 116 -10.09 -10.20 3.44
N ALA A 117 -10.42 -9.65 2.28
CA ALA A 117 -10.87 -10.42 1.12
C ALA A 117 -9.71 -11.12 0.41
N MET A 118 -8.66 -10.38 0.05
CA MET A 118 -7.57 -10.88 -0.80
C MET A 118 -6.69 -11.90 -0.08
N VAL A 119 -6.34 -11.63 1.19
CA VAL A 119 -5.40 -12.46 1.96
C VAL A 119 -6.12 -13.50 2.81
N HIS A 120 -7.31 -13.15 3.34
CA HIS A 120 -8.02 -13.99 4.31
C HIS A 120 -9.33 -14.60 3.75
N GLY A 121 -9.66 -14.34 2.49
CA GLY A 121 -10.84 -14.93 1.82
C GLY A 121 -12.19 -14.53 2.40
N LYS A 122 -12.26 -13.40 3.13
CA LYS A 122 -13.50 -12.93 3.76
C LYS A 122 -14.41 -12.24 2.75
N ASP A 123 -15.72 -12.36 2.95
CA ASP A 123 -16.68 -11.58 2.20
C ASP A 123 -16.58 -10.09 2.56
N VAL A 124 -16.49 -9.23 1.53
CA VAL A 124 -16.29 -7.78 1.70
C VAL A 124 -17.50 -7.12 2.37
N ALA A 125 -18.72 -7.49 1.97
CA ALA A 125 -19.92 -6.89 2.49
C ALA A 125 -20.11 -7.27 3.96
N GLU A 126 -19.92 -8.54 4.29
CA GLU A 126 -19.98 -9.02 5.67
C GLU A 126 -18.91 -8.34 6.54
N PHE A 127 -17.69 -8.23 6.05
CA PHE A 127 -16.61 -7.54 6.76
C PHE A 127 -16.97 -6.09 7.08
N ILE A 128 -17.47 -5.33 6.09
CA ILE A 128 -17.82 -3.92 6.25
C ILE A 128 -19.01 -3.76 7.21
N MET A 129 -20.05 -4.57 7.07
CA MET A 129 -21.26 -4.50 7.92
C MET A 129 -20.96 -4.81 9.39
N ASN A 130 -19.99 -5.67 9.65
CA ASN A 130 -19.56 -6.04 11.00
C ASN A 130 -18.45 -5.17 11.57
N TYR A 131 -17.87 -4.24 10.77
CA TYR A 131 -16.78 -3.39 11.21
C TYR A 131 -17.26 -2.32 12.20
N ARG A 132 -16.73 -2.31 13.43
CA ARG A 132 -17.28 -1.51 14.54
C ARG A 132 -16.54 -0.20 14.81
N ASP A 133 -15.38 0.04 14.19
CA ASP A 133 -14.65 1.30 14.37
C ASP A 133 -15.19 2.38 13.42
N PRO A 134 -15.97 3.35 13.91
CA PRO A 134 -16.52 4.39 13.05
C PRO A 134 -15.45 5.28 12.42
N PHE A 135 -14.27 5.43 13.05
CA PHE A 135 -13.18 6.22 12.50
C PHE A 135 -12.69 5.69 11.14
N ALA A 136 -12.76 4.37 10.94
CA ALA A 136 -12.34 3.77 9.68
C ALA A 136 -13.23 4.15 8.48
N PHE A 137 -14.45 4.66 8.73
CA PHE A 137 -15.37 5.15 7.69
C PHE A 137 -15.25 6.66 7.44
N MET A 138 -14.51 7.37 8.27
CA MET A 138 -14.34 8.83 8.11
C MET A 138 -13.48 9.15 6.89
N LEU A 139 -13.81 10.25 6.24
CA LEU A 139 -12.99 10.91 5.25
C LEU A 139 -12.27 12.10 5.89
N SER A 140 -11.08 12.41 5.41
CA SER A 140 -10.32 13.59 5.82
C SER A 140 -10.36 14.64 4.73
N ILE A 141 -10.52 15.88 5.09
CA ILE A 141 -10.36 17.02 4.18
C ILE A 141 -9.36 18.00 4.76
N LYS A 142 -8.47 18.48 3.91
CA LYS A 142 -7.53 19.56 4.21
C LYS A 142 -7.66 20.63 3.13
N VAL A 143 -7.95 21.86 3.54
CA VAL A 143 -8.01 23.01 2.63
C VAL A 143 -6.88 24.00 2.93
N PRO A 144 -6.39 24.78 1.92
CA PRO A 144 -5.39 25.81 2.12
C PRO A 144 -5.82 26.86 3.14
N ARG A 145 -4.87 27.53 3.77
CA ARG A 145 -5.16 28.61 4.75
C ARG A 145 -5.94 29.77 4.14
N SER A 146 -5.79 30.02 2.84
CA SER A 146 -6.54 31.03 2.08
C SER A 146 -8.01 30.66 1.88
N SER A 147 -8.37 29.40 2.03
CA SER A 147 -9.73 28.89 1.85
C SER A 147 -10.48 28.83 3.17
N THR A 148 -11.81 28.87 3.08
CA THR A 148 -12.69 28.65 4.24
C THR A 148 -13.46 27.34 4.07
N LEU A 149 -13.48 26.51 5.10
CA LEU A 149 -14.29 25.31 5.18
C LEU A 149 -15.50 25.58 6.08
N ARG A 150 -16.70 25.23 5.63
CA ARG A 150 -17.95 25.40 6.38
C ARG A 150 -18.75 24.11 6.43
N TRP A 151 -19.40 23.88 7.55
CA TRP A 151 -20.42 22.84 7.74
C TRP A 151 -21.78 23.53 7.90
N GLY A 152 -22.55 23.56 6.83
CA GLY A 152 -23.68 24.48 6.71
C GLY A 152 -23.16 25.92 6.79
N ASP A 153 -23.70 26.71 7.74
CA ASP A 153 -23.31 28.11 7.94
C ASP A 153 -22.12 28.28 8.91
N GLU A 154 -21.72 27.24 9.59
CA GLU A 154 -20.66 27.28 10.59
C GLU A 154 -19.27 27.09 9.95
N ARG A 155 -18.34 27.98 10.30
CA ARG A 155 -16.93 27.81 9.91
C ARG A 155 -16.29 26.72 10.76
N VAL A 156 -15.66 25.75 10.10
CA VAL A 156 -14.91 24.67 10.76
C VAL A 156 -13.42 24.80 10.48
N GLN A 157 -12.62 23.97 11.13
CA GLN A 157 -11.17 23.94 10.92
C GLN A 157 -10.83 23.56 9.49
N ASN A 158 -9.74 24.11 8.94
CA ASN A 158 -9.27 23.81 7.59
C ASN A 158 -8.77 22.37 7.42
N VAL A 159 -8.68 21.61 8.50
CA VAL A 159 -8.45 20.17 8.52
C VAL A 159 -9.51 19.55 9.40
N CYS A 160 -10.37 18.73 8.83
CA CYS A 160 -11.40 18.04 9.60
C CYS A 160 -11.68 16.64 9.03
N ARG A 161 -12.40 15.84 9.79
CA ARG A 161 -12.91 14.54 9.37
C ARG A 161 -14.42 14.58 9.34
N TYR A 162 -15.01 13.86 8.41
CA TYR A 162 -16.45 13.84 8.20
C TYR A 162 -16.94 12.47 7.73
N TYR A 163 -18.22 12.22 7.86
CA TYR A 163 -18.92 11.11 7.25
C TYR A 163 -19.72 11.60 6.05
N VAL A 164 -19.90 10.74 5.05
CA VAL A 164 -20.95 10.90 4.06
C VAL A 164 -22.27 10.49 4.72
N SER A 165 -23.27 11.39 4.71
CA SER A 165 -24.56 11.15 5.35
C SER A 165 -25.69 11.82 4.56
N THR A 166 -26.85 11.18 4.52
CA THR A 166 -28.09 11.74 3.93
C THR A 166 -28.80 12.72 4.88
N ARG A 167 -28.38 12.80 6.14
CA ARG A 167 -28.98 13.64 7.20
C ARG A 167 -28.05 14.74 7.70
N GLY A 168 -26.86 14.89 7.14
CA GLY A 168 -25.90 15.90 7.55
C GLY A 168 -26.11 17.25 6.85
N LYS A 169 -25.50 18.31 7.40
CA LYS A 169 -25.33 19.59 6.71
C LYS A 169 -24.24 19.44 5.64
N PRO A 170 -24.29 20.20 4.54
CA PRO A 170 -23.23 20.16 3.54
C PRO A 170 -21.90 20.69 4.10
N LEU A 171 -20.82 20.03 3.76
CA LEU A 171 -19.45 20.51 3.97
C LEU A 171 -18.98 21.21 2.70
N THR A 172 -18.82 22.53 2.77
CA THR A 172 -18.50 23.36 1.60
C THR A 172 -17.14 24.04 1.75
N LYS A 173 -16.40 24.06 0.64
CA LYS A 173 -15.15 24.81 0.52
C LYS A 173 -15.41 26.05 -0.33
N SER A 174 -15.09 27.24 0.20
CA SER A 174 -14.98 28.47 -0.58
C SER A 174 -13.52 28.88 -0.73
N MET A 175 -13.16 29.27 -1.95
CA MET A 175 -11.87 29.90 -2.25
C MET A 175 -12.05 31.43 -2.24
N PRO A 176 -11.00 32.19 -1.99
CA PRO A 176 -11.05 33.65 -2.10
C PRO A 176 -11.34 34.05 -3.51
#